data_986dd8a634c33bfcf6fc71ec4cc3cf3e
#
_entry.id   986dd8a634c33bfcf6fc71ec4cc3cf3e
#
_cell.length_a   1.000
_cell.length_b   1.000
_cell.length_c   1.000
_cell.angle_alpha   90.00
_cell.angle_beta   90.00
_cell.angle_gamma   90.00
#
_symmetry.space_group_name_H-M   'P 1'
#
loop_
_entity.id
_entity.type
_entity.pdbx_description
1 polymer ?
#
loop_
_entity_poly.entity_id
_entity_poly.type
_entity_poly.pdbx_seq_one_letter_code
_entity_poly.pdbx_strand_id
1 'polypeptide(L)'
;MSLSRTVFRYQPDTQRDEPVIMALTVAAERYPRYGFKKLFQVLRRQGKSWNHKRVHRIYCLLKLNFRRKGKQRLPVRNPVPLVTPEAMNQSWPIDFMHDALVCGRRFRTFNVVDDFNREALAIEIDLNIPAQRVVRVLDRIVANRGYPLKMRMDNGPELVSLTLAQWAEEHGVMLEFIRPGKPTQNAFIERFNRTYRTEILDFYLFRTLNEAREITERWLAEYNGERPHESLNNLTPEEYRLMAETPEISKSAWN
;
A
#
# COMPACT_ATOMS: atom_id res chain seq x y z
N MET A 1 -32.28 -38.47 2.45
CA MET A 1 -32.25 -37.04 2.88
C MET A 1 -33.61 -36.43 2.57
N SER A 2 -34.40 -36.02 3.57
CA SER A 2 -35.69 -35.36 3.35
C SER A 2 -35.47 -33.87 3.23
N LEU A 3 -35.52 -33.33 2.03
CA LEU A 3 -35.53 -31.88 1.81
C LEU A 3 -36.89 -31.32 2.22
N SER A 4 -36.90 -30.18 2.92
CA SER A 4 -38.16 -29.49 3.23
C SER A 4 -38.83 -29.01 1.94
N ARG A 5 -40.15 -28.92 1.93
CA ARG A 5 -40.94 -28.45 0.76
C ARG A 5 -40.53 -27.04 0.32
N THR A 6 -40.07 -26.19 1.27
CA THR A 6 -39.60 -24.83 1.00
C THR A 6 -38.28 -24.82 0.25
N VAL A 7 -37.35 -25.73 0.59
CA VAL A 7 -36.05 -25.88 -0.10
C VAL A 7 -36.26 -26.45 -1.50
N PHE A 8 -37.17 -27.40 -1.68
CA PHE A 8 -37.50 -28.00 -2.98
C PHE A 8 -38.13 -26.99 -3.96
N ARG A 9 -38.94 -26.05 -3.46
CA ARG A 9 -39.60 -25.02 -4.27
C ARG A 9 -38.81 -23.72 -4.38
N TYR A 10 -37.62 -23.63 -3.77
CA TYR A 10 -36.85 -22.43 -3.83
C TYR A 10 -36.30 -22.16 -5.24
N GLN A 11 -36.80 -21.12 -5.87
CA GLN A 11 -36.24 -20.58 -7.10
C GLN A 11 -35.40 -19.37 -6.73
N PRO A 12 -34.08 -19.36 -7.09
CA PRO A 12 -33.23 -18.21 -6.81
C PRO A 12 -33.73 -17.00 -7.62
N ASP A 13 -34.05 -15.93 -6.93
CA ASP A 13 -34.31 -14.62 -7.55
C ASP A 13 -32.99 -14.05 -8.08
N THR A 14 -32.79 -14.16 -9.39
CA THR A 14 -31.58 -13.66 -10.07
C THR A 14 -31.53 -12.14 -10.10
N GLN A 15 -32.67 -11.44 -10.11
CA GLN A 15 -32.72 -9.98 -10.11
C GLN A 15 -32.23 -9.38 -8.77
N ARG A 16 -32.38 -10.11 -7.68
CA ARG A 16 -31.92 -9.69 -6.36
C ARG A 16 -30.41 -9.43 -6.32
N ASP A 17 -29.60 -10.16 -7.09
CA ASP A 17 -28.14 -10.07 -7.08
C ASP A 17 -27.60 -9.00 -8.03
N GLU A 18 -28.41 -8.50 -8.96
CA GLU A 18 -28.02 -7.51 -9.96
C GLU A 18 -27.31 -6.27 -9.39
N PRO A 19 -27.80 -5.61 -8.31
CA PRO A 19 -27.13 -4.46 -7.73
C PRO A 19 -25.74 -4.79 -7.17
N VAL A 20 -25.55 -6.03 -6.66
CA VAL A 20 -24.25 -6.48 -6.14
C VAL A 20 -23.29 -6.79 -7.29
N ILE A 21 -23.79 -7.41 -8.36
CA ILE A 21 -23.02 -7.70 -9.59
C ILE A 21 -22.51 -6.40 -10.17
N MET A 22 -23.38 -5.43 -10.41
CA MET A 22 -22.98 -4.12 -10.98
C MET A 22 -21.93 -3.42 -10.13
N ALA A 23 -22.16 -3.31 -8.82
CA ALA A 23 -21.24 -2.63 -7.92
C ALA A 23 -19.87 -3.33 -7.82
N LEU A 24 -19.85 -4.68 -7.79
CA LEU A 24 -18.61 -5.46 -7.80
C LEU A 24 -17.85 -5.31 -9.12
N THR A 25 -18.54 -5.32 -10.24
CA THR A 25 -17.94 -5.15 -11.57
C THR A 25 -17.25 -3.77 -11.67
N VAL A 26 -17.97 -2.70 -11.33
CA VAL A 26 -17.41 -1.34 -11.32
C VAL A 26 -16.21 -1.22 -10.38
N ALA A 27 -16.32 -1.80 -9.17
CA ALA A 27 -15.21 -1.77 -8.22
C ALA A 27 -14.00 -2.59 -8.71
N ALA A 28 -14.22 -3.73 -9.36
CA ALA A 28 -13.14 -4.56 -9.89
C ALA A 28 -12.47 -3.94 -11.13
N GLU A 29 -13.21 -3.22 -11.96
CA GLU A 29 -12.67 -2.44 -13.07
C GLU A 29 -11.80 -1.26 -12.59
N ARG A 30 -12.27 -0.54 -11.57
CA ARG A 30 -11.51 0.57 -10.98
C ARG A 30 -10.25 0.07 -10.25
N TYR A 31 -10.34 -1.08 -9.58
CA TYR A 31 -9.24 -1.64 -8.77
C TYR A 31 -8.90 -3.09 -9.18
N PRO A 32 -8.36 -3.31 -10.37
CA PRO A 32 -8.18 -4.65 -10.95
C PRO A 32 -7.23 -5.55 -10.16
N ARG A 33 -6.40 -4.99 -9.28
CA ARG A 33 -5.47 -5.73 -8.43
C ARG A 33 -5.98 -5.96 -7.00
N TYR A 34 -7.20 -5.49 -6.67
CA TYR A 34 -7.77 -5.73 -5.35
C TYR A 34 -8.38 -7.13 -5.27
N GLY A 35 -8.04 -7.85 -4.20
CA GLY A 35 -8.72 -9.09 -3.85
C GLY A 35 -10.06 -8.85 -3.15
N PHE A 36 -10.82 -9.91 -2.93
CA PHE A 36 -12.16 -9.86 -2.34
C PHE A 36 -12.26 -8.96 -1.09
N LYS A 37 -11.36 -9.14 -0.11
CA LYS A 37 -11.41 -8.38 1.15
C LYS A 37 -11.39 -6.87 0.91
N LYS A 38 -10.52 -6.38 0.03
CA LYS A 38 -10.42 -4.95 -0.29
C LYS A 38 -11.62 -4.45 -1.08
N LEU A 39 -12.06 -5.19 -2.11
CA LEU A 39 -13.27 -4.83 -2.86
C LEU A 39 -14.49 -4.76 -1.95
N PHE A 40 -14.64 -5.70 -1.01
CA PHE A 40 -15.70 -5.67 -0.03
C PHE A 40 -15.63 -4.43 0.87
N GLN A 41 -14.43 -4.02 1.32
CA GLN A 41 -14.27 -2.79 2.10
C GLN A 41 -14.59 -1.54 1.28
N VAL A 42 -14.19 -1.48 0.01
CA VAL A 42 -14.59 -0.38 -0.90
C VAL A 42 -16.12 -0.27 -0.98
N LEU A 43 -16.83 -1.39 -1.16
CA LEU A 43 -18.30 -1.39 -1.18
C LEU A 43 -18.91 -0.93 0.16
N ARG A 44 -18.31 -1.34 1.29
CA ARG A 44 -18.74 -0.90 2.63
C ARG A 44 -18.58 0.62 2.79
N ARG A 45 -17.48 1.18 2.34
CA ARG A 45 -17.20 2.64 2.38
C ARG A 45 -18.15 3.43 1.47
N GLN A 46 -18.67 2.80 0.40
CA GLN A 46 -19.73 3.34 -0.45
C GLN A 46 -21.15 3.20 0.16
N GLY A 47 -21.25 2.82 1.44
CA GLY A 47 -22.53 2.68 2.14
C GLY A 47 -23.31 1.39 1.81
N LYS A 48 -22.70 0.40 1.11
CA LYS A 48 -23.37 -0.86 0.78
C LYS A 48 -23.35 -1.81 1.98
N SER A 49 -24.51 -2.06 2.60
CA SER A 49 -24.67 -2.90 3.80
C SER A 49 -24.86 -4.40 3.50
N TRP A 50 -24.49 -4.87 2.31
CA TRP A 50 -24.72 -6.26 1.89
C TRP A 50 -23.95 -7.27 2.74
N ASN A 51 -24.55 -8.45 2.93
CA ASN A 51 -23.95 -9.54 3.68
C ASN A 51 -22.66 -10.04 2.99
N HIS A 52 -21.59 -10.19 3.75
CA HIS A 52 -20.28 -10.67 3.28
C HIS A 52 -20.37 -11.99 2.49
N LYS A 53 -21.15 -12.97 2.98
CA LYS A 53 -21.29 -14.27 2.31
C LYS A 53 -21.96 -14.13 0.93
N ARG A 54 -22.94 -13.23 0.81
CA ARG A 54 -23.62 -12.93 -0.47
C ARG A 54 -22.64 -12.29 -1.46
N VAL A 55 -21.94 -11.25 -1.05
CA VAL A 55 -20.96 -10.56 -1.91
C VAL A 55 -19.83 -11.51 -2.33
N HIS A 56 -19.33 -12.36 -1.40
CA HIS A 56 -18.29 -13.34 -1.72
C HIS A 56 -18.74 -14.38 -2.74
N ARG A 57 -20.00 -14.89 -2.62
CA ARG A 57 -20.58 -15.82 -3.60
C ARG A 57 -20.60 -15.21 -5.00
N ILE A 58 -21.05 -13.94 -5.10
CA ILE A 58 -21.11 -13.24 -6.39
C ILE A 58 -19.72 -12.95 -6.94
N TYR A 59 -18.75 -12.56 -6.08
CA TYR A 59 -17.34 -12.39 -6.46
C TYR A 59 -16.75 -13.67 -7.09
N CYS A 60 -17.06 -14.84 -6.52
CA CYS A 60 -16.64 -16.12 -7.07
C CYS A 60 -17.37 -16.44 -8.39
N LEU A 61 -18.68 -16.12 -8.50
CA LEU A 61 -19.48 -16.32 -9.71
C LEU A 61 -18.92 -15.49 -10.88
N LEU A 62 -18.53 -14.26 -10.63
CA LEU A 62 -17.90 -13.36 -11.61
C LEU A 62 -16.44 -13.74 -11.94
N LYS A 63 -15.91 -14.81 -11.34
CA LYS A 63 -14.53 -15.29 -11.55
C LYS A 63 -13.45 -14.24 -11.28
N LEU A 64 -13.71 -13.32 -10.37
CA LEU A 64 -12.75 -12.27 -9.98
C LEU A 64 -11.61 -12.79 -9.09
N ASN A 65 -11.61 -14.09 -8.76
CA ASN A 65 -10.56 -14.73 -7.96
C ASN A 65 -9.24 -14.73 -8.71
N PHE A 66 -8.19 -14.20 -8.08
CA PHE A 66 -6.83 -14.40 -8.58
C PHE A 66 -6.45 -15.88 -8.55
N ARG A 67 -5.93 -16.40 -9.68
CA ARG A 67 -5.32 -17.72 -9.70
C ARG A 67 -4.06 -17.71 -8.83
N ARG A 68 -4.12 -18.35 -7.67
CA ARG A 68 -2.95 -18.54 -6.82
C ARG A 68 -2.22 -19.81 -7.29
N LYS A 69 -0.94 -19.67 -7.69
CA LYS A 69 -0.07 -20.83 -7.79
C LYS A 69 0.09 -21.41 -6.37
N GLY A 70 -0.21 -22.69 -6.18
CA GLY A 70 0.03 -23.38 -4.90
C GLY A 70 1.52 -23.26 -4.54
N LYS A 71 1.81 -22.53 -3.46
CA LYS A 71 3.17 -22.52 -2.91
C LYS A 71 3.29 -23.69 -1.95
N GLN A 72 4.31 -24.52 -2.11
CA GLN A 72 4.72 -25.45 -1.07
C GLN A 72 4.99 -24.65 0.21
N ARG A 73 4.40 -25.07 1.33
CA ARG A 73 4.69 -24.47 2.62
C ARG A 73 6.13 -24.81 3.00
N LEU A 74 6.97 -23.80 2.99
CA LEU A 74 8.30 -23.92 3.63
C LEU A 74 8.13 -23.99 5.15
N PRO A 75 9.08 -24.65 5.87
CA PRO A 75 9.07 -24.68 7.32
C PRO A 75 8.90 -23.27 7.89
N VAL A 76 8.10 -23.14 8.92
CA VAL A 76 7.85 -21.84 9.57
C VAL A 76 9.17 -21.39 10.20
N ARG A 77 9.76 -20.33 9.65
CA ARG A 77 10.79 -19.57 10.36
C ARG A 77 10.05 -18.75 11.42
N ASN A 78 10.52 -18.75 12.65
CA ASN A 78 10.02 -17.85 13.69
C ASN A 78 10.52 -16.43 13.36
N PRO A 79 9.76 -15.60 12.64
CA PRO A 79 10.16 -14.23 12.36
C PRO A 79 10.02 -13.42 13.65
N VAL A 80 11.06 -12.67 14.00
CA VAL A 80 10.91 -11.62 15.01
C VAL A 80 9.98 -10.55 14.42
N PRO A 81 8.83 -10.26 15.04
CA PRO A 81 7.93 -9.23 14.54
C PRO A 81 8.66 -7.89 14.48
N LEU A 82 8.43 -7.14 13.40
CA LEU A 82 8.85 -5.74 13.33
C LEU A 82 8.09 -4.95 14.39
N VAL A 83 8.82 -4.21 15.21
CA VAL A 83 8.21 -3.28 16.15
C VAL A 83 7.54 -2.18 15.31
N THR A 84 6.22 -2.07 15.45
CA THR A 84 5.47 -0.98 14.80
C THR A 84 5.69 0.29 15.63
N PRO A 85 6.06 1.42 15.01
CA PRO A 85 6.14 2.70 15.71
C PRO A 85 4.82 3.08 16.36
N GLU A 86 4.88 3.79 17.48
CA GLU A 86 3.71 4.23 18.25
C GLU A 86 3.20 5.61 17.82
N ALA A 87 4.02 6.38 17.09
CA ALA A 87 3.67 7.70 16.59
C ALA A 87 4.25 7.95 15.20
N MET A 88 3.68 8.95 14.52
CA MET A 88 4.18 9.44 13.24
C MET A 88 5.62 9.95 13.36
N ASN A 89 6.33 9.91 12.25
CA ASN A 89 7.71 10.38 12.13
C ASN A 89 8.72 9.67 13.06
N GLN A 90 8.37 8.53 13.66
CA GLN A 90 9.36 7.74 14.41
C GLN A 90 10.31 6.98 13.48
N SER A 91 9.81 6.47 12.36
CA SER A 91 10.61 5.69 11.41
C SER A 91 10.12 5.87 9.99
N TRP A 92 11.00 6.37 9.12
CA TRP A 92 10.76 6.41 7.68
C TRP A 92 11.64 5.39 6.97
N PRO A 93 11.11 4.22 6.57
CA PRO A 93 11.80 3.35 5.64
C PRO A 93 11.86 4.01 4.26
N ILE A 94 13.03 3.94 3.65
CA ILE A 94 13.30 4.42 2.29
C ILE A 94 13.88 3.29 1.45
N ASP A 95 13.56 3.30 0.15
CA ASP A 95 14.03 2.28 -0.77
C ASP A 95 13.97 2.74 -2.22
N PHE A 96 14.79 2.11 -3.07
CA PHE A 96 14.80 2.35 -4.51
C PHE A 96 14.17 1.19 -5.27
N MET A 97 13.44 1.53 -6.33
CA MET A 97 13.01 0.57 -7.33
C MET A 97 13.50 0.99 -8.72
N HIS A 98 13.44 0.06 -9.66
CA HIS A 98 13.85 0.28 -11.05
C HIS A 98 12.75 -0.19 -11.98
N ASP A 99 12.60 0.53 -13.10
CA ASP A 99 11.76 0.14 -14.21
C ASP A 99 12.30 0.72 -15.53
N ALA A 100 11.58 0.52 -16.64
CA ALA A 100 11.98 1.01 -17.96
C ALA A 100 10.80 1.59 -18.72
N LEU A 101 11.07 2.65 -19.49
CA LEU A 101 10.15 3.17 -20.48
C LEU A 101 10.03 2.20 -21.67
N VAL A 102 8.98 2.33 -22.46
CA VAL A 102 8.75 1.53 -23.70
C VAL A 102 9.95 1.56 -24.64
N CYS A 103 10.67 2.69 -24.71
CA CYS A 103 11.90 2.82 -25.50
C CYS A 103 13.12 2.10 -24.90
N GLY A 104 12.97 1.36 -23.81
CA GLY A 104 14.05 0.63 -23.11
C GLY A 104 14.88 1.50 -22.17
N ARG A 105 14.65 2.81 -22.08
CA ARG A 105 15.38 3.70 -21.17
C ARG A 105 14.99 3.43 -19.73
N ARG A 106 15.95 3.02 -18.91
CA ARG A 106 15.72 2.71 -17.49
C ARG A 106 15.48 3.98 -16.69
N PHE A 107 14.61 3.88 -15.69
CA PHE A 107 14.38 4.91 -14.68
C PHE A 107 14.35 4.30 -13.28
N ARG A 108 14.44 5.13 -12.29
CA ARG A 108 14.42 4.76 -10.87
C ARG A 108 13.28 5.46 -10.16
N THR A 109 12.81 4.83 -9.10
CA THR A 109 11.93 5.47 -8.12
C THR A 109 12.60 5.46 -6.77
N PHE A 110 12.48 6.54 -6.03
CA PHE A 110 12.87 6.67 -4.63
C PHE A 110 11.61 6.81 -3.80
N ASN A 111 11.37 5.85 -2.93
CA ASN A 111 10.14 5.70 -2.17
C ASN A 111 10.41 5.98 -0.69
N VAL A 112 9.53 6.77 -0.07
CA VAL A 112 9.56 7.09 1.35
C VAL A 112 8.19 6.81 1.96
N VAL A 113 8.16 6.05 3.05
CA VAL A 113 6.91 5.66 3.74
C VAL A 113 7.05 5.97 5.23
N ASP A 114 5.96 6.28 5.92
CA ASP A 114 5.94 6.31 7.38
C ASP A 114 5.52 4.93 7.92
N ASP A 115 6.34 4.34 8.78
CA ASP A 115 6.08 3.02 9.36
C ASP A 115 4.88 3.01 10.31
N PHE A 116 4.49 4.14 10.88
CA PHE A 116 3.36 4.22 11.81
C PHE A 116 2.04 3.96 11.10
N ASN A 117 1.69 4.81 10.15
CA ASN A 117 0.40 4.79 9.45
C ASN A 117 0.46 4.24 8.03
N ARG A 118 1.62 3.70 7.59
CA ARG A 118 1.83 3.18 6.22
C ARG A 118 1.64 4.22 5.12
N GLU A 119 1.62 5.49 5.47
CA GLU A 119 1.47 6.59 4.51
C GLU A 119 2.69 6.66 3.59
N ALA A 120 2.45 6.71 2.30
CA ALA A 120 3.49 6.95 1.33
C ALA A 120 3.75 8.46 1.25
N LEU A 121 4.90 8.89 1.76
CA LEU A 121 5.28 10.29 1.88
C LEU A 121 5.78 10.87 0.55
N ALA A 122 6.49 10.07 -0.23
CA ALA A 122 6.94 10.45 -1.57
C ALA A 122 7.27 9.21 -2.42
N ILE A 123 7.09 9.36 -3.73
CA ILE A 123 7.67 8.54 -4.78
C ILE A 123 8.31 9.49 -5.79
N GLU A 124 9.61 9.64 -5.73
CA GLU A 124 10.36 10.45 -6.71
C GLU A 124 10.76 9.59 -7.89
N ILE A 125 10.51 10.05 -9.12
CA ILE A 125 10.80 9.30 -10.35
C ILE A 125 11.77 10.08 -11.23
N ASP A 126 12.91 9.48 -11.57
CA ASP A 126 13.85 10.03 -12.54
C ASP A 126 14.75 8.96 -13.16
N LEU A 127 15.48 9.33 -14.20
CA LEU A 127 16.51 8.47 -14.81
C LEU A 127 17.64 8.19 -13.85
N ASN A 128 18.02 9.19 -13.07
CA ASN A 128 19.04 9.09 -12.02
C ASN A 128 18.61 9.92 -10.80
N ILE A 129 18.78 9.35 -9.61
CA ILE A 129 18.45 10.00 -8.34
C ILE A 129 19.70 9.99 -7.46
N PRO A 130 20.61 10.97 -7.64
CA PRO A 130 21.80 11.10 -6.80
C PRO A 130 21.42 11.56 -5.38
N ALA A 131 22.36 11.45 -4.43
CA ALA A 131 22.15 11.79 -3.01
C ALA A 131 21.61 13.21 -2.79
N GLN A 132 22.07 14.21 -3.56
CA GLN A 132 21.54 15.58 -3.48
C GLN A 132 20.05 15.66 -3.86
N ARG A 133 19.59 14.79 -4.76
CA ARG A 133 18.16 14.73 -5.09
C ARG A 133 17.38 14.03 -3.99
N VAL A 134 17.92 12.99 -3.38
CA VAL A 134 17.34 12.34 -2.19
C VAL A 134 17.13 13.39 -1.09
N VAL A 135 18.15 14.16 -0.75
CA VAL A 135 18.06 15.23 0.26
C VAL A 135 16.95 16.24 -0.10
N ARG A 136 16.88 16.73 -1.33
CA ARG A 136 15.81 17.65 -1.76
C ARG A 136 14.40 17.05 -1.62
N VAL A 137 14.25 15.74 -1.84
CA VAL A 137 12.95 15.06 -1.62
C VAL A 137 12.64 15.01 -0.13
N LEU A 138 13.61 14.68 0.70
CA LEU A 138 13.47 14.66 2.16
C LEU A 138 13.09 16.04 2.71
N ASP A 139 13.79 17.12 2.27
CA ASP A 139 13.48 18.50 2.66
C ASP A 139 12.05 18.88 2.31
N ARG A 140 11.56 18.48 1.13
CA ARG A 140 10.17 18.71 0.70
C ARG A 140 9.16 17.99 1.60
N ILE A 141 9.47 16.77 2.03
CA ILE A 141 8.62 16.02 2.96
C ILE A 141 8.63 16.70 4.32
N VAL A 142 9.82 17.02 4.84
CA VAL A 142 10.02 17.63 6.15
C VAL A 142 9.33 18.96 6.30
N ALA A 143 9.28 19.79 5.23
CA ALA A 143 8.59 21.08 5.23
C ALA A 143 7.09 20.96 5.64
N ASN A 144 6.46 19.81 5.39
CA ASN A 144 5.05 19.57 5.71
C ASN A 144 4.83 18.64 6.91
N ARG A 145 5.82 17.81 7.25
CA ARG A 145 5.65 16.68 8.19
C ARG A 145 6.56 16.78 9.42
N GLY A 146 7.59 17.62 9.39
CA GLY A 146 8.67 17.58 10.37
C GLY A 146 9.66 16.44 10.12
N TYR A 147 10.73 16.40 10.92
CA TYR A 147 11.80 15.41 10.79
C TYR A 147 11.43 14.07 11.39
N PRO A 148 11.87 12.94 10.80
CA PRO A 148 11.75 11.64 11.43
C PRO A 148 12.81 11.48 12.55
N LEU A 149 12.51 10.64 13.54
CA LEU A 149 13.55 10.25 14.52
C LEU A 149 14.63 9.39 13.86
N LYS A 150 14.22 8.52 12.93
CA LYS A 150 15.14 7.67 12.17
C LYS A 150 14.65 7.38 10.76
N MET A 151 15.61 7.16 9.87
CA MET A 151 15.38 6.60 8.55
C MET A 151 15.97 5.20 8.46
N ARG A 152 15.20 4.23 7.92
CA ARG A 152 15.67 2.87 7.70
C ARG A 152 15.87 2.62 6.21
N MET A 153 17.03 2.04 5.86
CA MET A 153 17.44 1.88 4.48
C MET A 153 18.33 0.66 4.28
N ASP A 154 18.46 0.22 3.05
CA ASP A 154 19.49 -0.73 2.67
C ASP A 154 20.88 -0.07 2.54
N ASN A 155 21.90 -0.89 2.24
CA ASN A 155 23.28 -0.42 2.04
C ASN A 155 23.54 -0.01 0.58
N GLY A 156 22.54 0.50 -0.13
CA GLY A 156 22.69 1.00 -1.49
C GLY A 156 23.70 2.19 -1.56
N PRO A 157 24.53 2.29 -2.61
CA PRO A 157 25.56 3.30 -2.71
C PRO A 157 25.02 4.75 -2.69
N GLU A 158 23.79 4.95 -3.11
CA GLU A 158 23.12 6.26 -3.09
C GLU A 158 22.70 6.68 -1.67
N LEU A 159 22.45 5.71 -0.80
CA LEU A 159 22.03 5.90 0.58
C LEU A 159 23.26 5.92 1.52
N VAL A 160 24.32 5.22 1.14
CA VAL A 160 25.63 5.29 1.82
C VAL A 160 26.41 6.45 1.22
N SER A 161 26.00 7.69 1.48
CA SER A 161 26.64 8.88 0.93
C SER A 161 26.93 9.92 2.02
N LEU A 162 28.04 10.64 1.87
CA LEU A 162 28.41 11.73 2.79
C LEU A 162 27.31 12.81 2.84
N THR A 163 26.71 13.12 1.70
CA THR A 163 25.62 14.12 1.60
C THR A 163 24.42 13.75 2.46
N LEU A 164 23.98 12.50 2.44
CA LEU A 164 22.85 12.05 3.26
C LEU A 164 23.25 11.96 4.74
N ALA A 165 24.47 11.52 5.03
CA ALA A 165 24.98 11.46 6.39
C ALA A 165 25.08 12.85 7.04
N GLN A 166 25.60 13.85 6.33
CA GLN A 166 25.64 15.23 6.78
C GLN A 166 24.25 15.81 7.04
N TRP A 167 23.32 15.61 6.08
CA TRP A 167 21.93 16.04 6.25
C TRP A 167 21.29 15.41 7.50
N ALA A 168 21.52 14.13 7.72
CA ALA A 168 20.95 13.44 8.87
C ALA A 168 21.55 13.94 10.20
N GLU A 169 22.87 14.19 10.25
CA GLU A 169 23.55 14.74 11.41
C GLU A 169 23.08 16.17 11.74
N GLU A 170 22.98 17.04 10.72
CA GLU A 170 22.51 18.42 10.87
C GLU A 170 21.08 18.51 11.46
N HIS A 171 20.25 17.51 11.18
CA HIS A 171 18.85 17.50 11.59
C HIS A 171 18.51 16.49 12.72
N GLY A 172 19.53 15.84 13.28
CA GLY A 172 19.36 14.88 14.38
C GLY A 172 18.60 13.62 13.98
N VAL A 173 18.64 13.22 12.70
CA VAL A 173 17.98 12.03 12.17
C VAL A 173 18.92 10.82 12.23
N MET A 174 18.52 9.74 12.86
CA MET A 174 19.30 8.50 12.92
C MET A 174 19.20 7.71 11.61
N LEU A 175 20.32 7.34 11.00
CA LEU A 175 20.36 6.42 9.85
C LEU A 175 20.48 4.98 10.34
N GLU A 176 19.45 4.17 10.14
CA GLU A 176 19.37 2.75 10.49
C GLU A 176 19.55 1.88 9.24
N PHE A 177 20.77 1.36 9.04
CA PHE A 177 21.02 0.43 7.93
C PHE A 177 20.58 -0.99 8.28
N ILE A 178 19.84 -1.63 7.36
CA ILE A 178 19.42 -3.02 7.54
C ILE A 178 20.63 -3.96 7.49
N ARG A 179 20.62 -4.98 8.34
CA ARG A 179 21.71 -5.98 8.35
C ARG A 179 21.64 -6.86 7.10
N PRO A 180 22.76 -7.17 6.45
CA PRO A 180 22.78 -8.11 5.33
C PRO A 180 22.09 -9.43 5.69
N GLY A 181 21.23 -9.93 4.77
CA GLY A 181 20.48 -11.17 4.96
C GLY A 181 19.27 -11.08 5.91
N LYS A 182 18.88 -9.89 6.37
CA LYS A 182 17.67 -9.68 7.21
C LYS A 182 16.65 -8.76 6.52
N PRO A 183 16.08 -9.13 5.37
CA PRO A 183 15.11 -8.30 4.65
C PRO A 183 13.84 -8.00 5.48
N THR A 184 13.51 -8.87 6.45
CA THR A 184 12.38 -8.63 7.35
C THR A 184 12.45 -7.31 8.12
N GLN A 185 13.64 -6.73 8.27
CA GLN A 185 13.81 -5.44 8.93
C GLN A 185 13.20 -4.27 8.12
N ASN A 186 13.01 -4.44 6.79
CA ASN A 186 12.40 -3.43 5.92
C ASN A 186 11.06 -3.88 5.31
N ALA A 187 10.37 -4.82 5.98
CA ALA A 187 9.18 -5.49 5.43
C ALA A 187 8.02 -4.54 5.07
N PHE A 188 7.91 -3.38 5.71
CA PHE A 188 6.82 -2.44 5.42
C PHE A 188 7.02 -1.75 4.07
N ILE A 189 8.22 -1.23 3.78
CA ILE A 189 8.50 -0.63 2.47
C ILE A 189 8.58 -1.70 1.38
N GLU A 190 9.10 -2.91 1.66
CA GLU A 190 9.05 -4.02 0.71
C GLU A 190 7.60 -4.35 0.31
N ARG A 191 6.67 -4.33 1.27
CA ARG A 191 5.24 -4.55 1.01
C ARG A 191 4.64 -3.40 0.22
N PHE A 192 5.01 -2.16 0.52
CA PHE A 192 4.63 -0.98 -0.24
C PHE A 192 5.13 -1.09 -1.68
N ASN A 193 6.41 -1.34 -1.87
CA ASN A 193 7.06 -1.49 -3.18
C ASN A 193 6.44 -2.60 -4.02
N ARG A 194 6.09 -3.74 -3.40
CA ARG A 194 5.35 -4.80 -4.08
C ARG A 194 3.97 -4.32 -4.55
N THR A 195 3.30 -3.54 -3.74
CA THR A 195 1.99 -2.98 -4.10
C THR A 195 2.12 -2.01 -5.26
N TYR A 196 3.05 -1.06 -5.17
CA TYR A 196 3.34 -0.10 -6.23
C TYR A 196 3.78 -0.79 -7.52
N ARG A 197 4.65 -1.82 -7.42
CA ARG A 197 5.06 -2.65 -8.56
C ARG A 197 3.85 -3.26 -9.26
N THR A 198 3.00 -3.97 -8.52
CA THR A 198 1.89 -4.73 -9.10
C THR A 198 0.73 -3.87 -9.59
N GLU A 199 0.50 -2.71 -8.98
CA GLU A 199 -0.63 -1.84 -9.31
C GLU A 199 -0.28 -0.80 -10.37
N ILE A 200 0.99 -0.38 -10.45
CA ILE A 200 1.45 0.67 -11.36
C ILE A 200 2.53 0.17 -12.32
N LEU A 201 3.72 -0.21 -11.84
CA LEU A 201 4.85 -0.45 -12.71
C LEU A 201 4.64 -1.66 -13.65
N ASP A 202 4.04 -2.76 -13.16
CA ASP A 202 3.72 -3.94 -13.98
C ASP A 202 2.37 -3.79 -14.75
N PHE A 203 1.62 -2.71 -14.51
CA PHE A 203 0.28 -2.54 -15.08
C PHE A 203 0.28 -1.59 -16.27
N TYR A 204 1.17 -0.59 -16.27
CA TYR A 204 1.27 0.42 -17.31
C TYR A 204 2.55 0.27 -18.14
N LEU A 205 2.48 0.64 -19.40
CA LEU A 205 3.62 0.80 -20.31
C LEU A 205 3.90 2.28 -20.49
N PHE A 206 4.90 2.80 -19.78
CA PHE A 206 5.23 4.22 -19.79
C PHE A 206 6.01 4.62 -21.04
N ARG A 207 5.53 5.62 -21.76
CA ARG A 207 6.21 6.21 -22.92
C ARG A 207 7.19 7.29 -22.50
N THR A 208 6.84 8.08 -21.48
CA THR A 208 7.65 9.18 -20.95
C THR A 208 7.75 9.13 -19.42
N LEU A 209 8.77 9.81 -18.87
CA LEU A 209 8.87 9.99 -17.41
C LEU A 209 7.73 10.81 -16.83
N ASN A 210 7.21 11.79 -17.59
CA ASN A 210 6.09 12.61 -17.12
C ASN A 210 4.82 11.77 -16.98
N GLU A 211 4.54 10.90 -17.94
CA GLU A 211 3.43 9.94 -17.85
C GLU A 211 3.57 9.04 -16.61
N ALA A 212 4.78 8.52 -16.35
CA ALA A 212 5.04 7.73 -15.16
C ALA A 212 4.81 8.52 -13.86
N ARG A 213 5.23 9.79 -13.80
CA ARG A 213 5.00 10.68 -12.67
C ARG A 213 3.52 10.96 -12.44
N GLU A 214 2.79 11.38 -13.47
CA GLU A 214 1.36 11.70 -13.38
C GLU A 214 0.50 10.52 -12.91
N ILE A 215 0.77 9.31 -13.46
CA ILE A 215 0.07 8.09 -13.04
C ILE A 215 0.42 7.74 -11.58
N THR A 216 1.69 7.88 -11.22
CA THR A 216 2.15 7.60 -9.85
C THR A 216 1.59 8.59 -8.84
N GLU A 217 1.53 9.89 -9.13
CA GLU A 217 0.96 10.92 -8.25
C GLU A 217 -0.52 10.67 -7.99
N ARG A 218 -1.30 10.35 -9.00
CA ARG A 218 -2.72 9.96 -8.83
C ARG A 218 -2.86 8.74 -7.94
N TRP A 219 -2.07 7.70 -8.23
CA TRP A 219 -2.09 6.49 -7.41
C TRP A 219 -1.65 6.74 -5.97
N LEU A 220 -0.68 7.63 -5.74
CA LEU A 220 -0.22 8.00 -4.40
C LEU A 220 -1.34 8.64 -3.59
N ALA A 221 -2.10 9.55 -4.19
CA ALA A 221 -3.27 10.14 -3.57
C ALA A 221 -4.34 9.08 -3.24
N GLU A 222 -4.65 8.17 -4.17
CA GLU A 222 -5.58 7.05 -3.93
C GLU A 222 -5.06 6.08 -2.87
N TYR A 223 -3.75 5.80 -2.85
CA TYR A 223 -3.12 4.92 -1.87
C TYR A 223 -3.27 5.48 -0.45
N ASN A 224 -3.05 6.77 -0.26
CA ASN A 224 -3.13 7.40 1.05
C ASN A 224 -4.58 7.70 1.48
N GLY A 225 -5.43 8.16 0.57
CA GLY A 225 -6.77 8.65 0.89
C GLY A 225 -7.91 7.65 0.70
N GLU A 226 -7.77 6.66 -0.20
CA GLU A 226 -8.88 5.75 -0.53
C GLU A 226 -8.61 4.27 -0.22
N ARG A 227 -7.33 3.87 -0.21
CA ARG A 227 -6.97 2.45 -0.07
C ARG A 227 -7.17 1.94 1.36
N PRO A 228 -8.03 0.91 1.60
CA PRO A 228 -8.17 0.32 2.90
C PRO A 228 -6.95 -0.58 3.23
N HIS A 229 -6.39 -0.44 4.43
CA HIS A 229 -5.28 -1.22 4.94
C HIS A 229 -5.73 -2.15 6.06
N GLU A 230 -5.59 -3.47 5.86
CA GLU A 230 -5.98 -4.48 6.86
C GLU A 230 -5.19 -4.29 8.19
N SER A 231 -3.93 -3.85 8.11
CA SER A 231 -3.08 -3.56 9.29
C SER A 231 -3.47 -2.29 10.03
N LEU A 232 -4.32 -1.45 9.45
CA LEU A 232 -4.85 -0.22 10.03
C LEU A 232 -6.37 -0.34 10.28
N ASN A 233 -6.86 -1.54 10.58
CA ASN A 233 -8.29 -1.82 10.79
C ASN A 233 -9.17 -1.41 9.58
N ASN A 234 -8.65 -1.55 8.36
CA ASN A 234 -9.25 -1.13 7.10
C ASN A 234 -9.44 0.39 6.94
N LEU A 235 -8.79 1.19 7.77
CA LEU A 235 -8.64 2.63 7.54
C LEU A 235 -7.63 2.88 6.42
N THR A 236 -7.72 4.05 5.82
CA THR A 236 -6.66 4.55 4.94
C THR A 236 -5.50 5.13 5.77
N PRO A 237 -4.31 5.26 5.20
CA PRO A 237 -3.20 5.94 5.87
C PRO A 237 -3.56 7.33 6.40
N GLU A 238 -4.29 8.12 5.61
CA GLU A 238 -4.73 9.46 5.97
C GLU A 238 -5.75 9.45 7.12
N GLU A 239 -6.77 8.60 7.06
CA GLU A 239 -7.73 8.45 8.16
C GLU A 239 -7.05 8.03 9.47
N TYR A 240 -6.11 7.08 9.37
CA TYR A 240 -5.37 6.64 10.55
C TYR A 240 -4.51 7.75 11.14
N ARG A 241 -3.92 8.62 10.30
CA ARG A 241 -3.20 9.82 10.71
C ARG A 241 -4.11 10.79 11.46
N LEU A 242 -5.24 11.15 10.87
CA LEU A 242 -6.20 12.09 11.46
C LEU A 242 -6.72 11.60 12.83
N MET A 243 -6.95 10.29 12.97
CA MET A 243 -7.34 9.70 14.26
C MET A 243 -6.23 9.81 15.32
N ALA A 244 -4.97 9.70 14.92
CA ALA A 244 -3.85 9.84 15.85
C ALA A 244 -3.61 11.30 16.27
N GLU A 245 -3.88 12.25 15.39
CA GLU A 245 -3.78 13.70 15.66
C GLU A 245 -4.94 14.21 16.56
N THR A 246 -6.10 13.54 16.54
CA THR A 246 -7.29 13.90 17.33
C THR A 246 -7.73 12.77 18.26
N PRO A 247 -7.09 12.63 19.45
CA PRO A 247 -7.35 11.51 20.37
C PRO A 247 -8.80 11.41 20.87
N GLU A 248 -9.59 12.48 20.81
CA GLU A 248 -11.00 12.49 21.22
C GLU A 248 -11.91 11.67 20.29
N ILE A 249 -11.57 11.54 19.01
CA ILE A 249 -12.33 10.75 18.04
C ILE A 249 -12.07 9.25 18.21
N SER A 250 -10.91 8.88 18.72
CA SER A 250 -10.49 7.48 18.89
C SER A 250 -11.37 6.71 19.90
N LYS A 251 -11.97 7.38 20.88
CA LYS A 251 -12.81 6.74 21.92
C LYS A 251 -14.24 6.45 21.44
N SER A 252 -14.75 7.13 20.42
CA SER A 252 -16.12 6.94 19.91
C SER A 252 -16.22 5.89 18.79
N ALA A 253 -15.12 5.49 18.18
CA ALA A 253 -15.10 4.53 17.06
C ALA A 253 -15.04 3.05 17.53
N TRP A 254 -14.96 2.78 18.82
CA TRP A 254 -14.79 1.45 19.42
C TRP A 254 -15.98 0.99 20.28
N ASN A 255 -17.13 1.73 20.23
CA ASN A 255 -18.39 1.31 20.88
C ASN A 255 -19.41 0.80 19.87
#